data_b93c09dabdd61cb073e5b4858e03aedb
#
_entry.id   b93c09dabdd61cb073e5b4858e03aedb
#
_cell.length_a   1.000
_cell.length_b   1.000
_cell.length_c   1.000
_cell.angle_alpha   90.00
_cell.angle_beta   90.00
_cell.angle_gamma   90.00
#
_symmetry.space_group_name_H-M   'P 1'
#
loop_
_entity.id
_entity.type
_entity.pdbx_description
1 polymer ?
#
loop_
_entity_poly.entity_id
_entity_poly.type
_entity_poly.pdbx_seq_one_letter_code
_entity_poly.pdbx_strand_id
1 'polypeptide(L)'
;MTASAARDAAAAPLIDAHAHFHHARTGRADWAEVNDARFRAGERIGVTYHVASILGSWGFSSPVYFPSPADVTLGNDAMLALAAREPERVRMFVTVNPNYADHALREIERCASRGAIGVKLLASRRADDPLLDPIAAEAGARGFPVLHHIWQHRQREWPTQEISDGLDLARLAARHPKTSFILAHIGGGGDYMHTFPAIVDCPNIHPDLSGSGADRGMLDSAIGALGASRLLWGCDLTMCTGLAKLRALDVLGLSTDDVAAIRWRNAARIFPPGSFPRCERRSRETDPRGARATAAG
;
A
#
# COMPACT_ATOMS: atom_id res chain seq x y z
N MET A 1 25.93 -12.54 5.56
CA MET A 1 25.45 -11.66 6.66
C MET A 1 25.73 -12.33 8.00
N THR A 2 26.35 -11.65 8.94
CA THR A 2 26.55 -12.17 10.30
C THR A 2 25.20 -12.24 11.04
N ALA A 3 25.07 -13.15 12.03
CA ALA A 3 23.85 -13.30 12.84
C ALA A 3 23.42 -12.00 13.58
N SER A 4 24.33 -11.03 13.74
CA SER A 4 24.06 -9.69 14.27
C SER A 4 23.31 -8.84 13.24
N ALA A 5 23.76 -8.78 12.00
CA ALA A 5 23.09 -8.01 10.94
C ALA A 5 21.66 -8.51 10.64
N ALA A 6 21.43 -9.84 10.80
CA ALA A 6 20.10 -10.43 10.67
C ALA A 6 19.16 -10.04 11.84
N ARG A 7 19.70 -9.89 13.06
CA ARG A 7 18.93 -9.43 14.24
C ARG A 7 18.62 -7.94 14.15
N ASP A 8 19.54 -7.12 13.68
CA ASP A 8 19.34 -5.68 13.52
C ASP A 8 18.34 -5.37 12.39
N ALA A 9 18.35 -6.16 11.31
CA ALA A 9 17.34 -6.07 10.25
C ALA A 9 15.93 -6.46 10.74
N ALA A 10 15.82 -7.41 11.67
CA ALA A 10 14.54 -7.81 12.28
C ALA A 10 13.99 -6.74 13.25
N ALA A 11 14.84 -5.88 13.79
CA ALA A 11 14.45 -4.78 14.69
C ALA A 11 14.03 -3.50 13.94
N ALA A 12 14.38 -3.38 12.64
CA ALA A 12 14.04 -2.21 11.83
C ALA A 12 12.52 -2.11 11.61
N PRO A 13 11.96 -0.88 11.51
CA PRO A 13 10.55 -0.69 11.20
C PRO A 13 10.13 -1.40 9.93
N LEU A 14 8.85 -1.83 9.88
CA LEU A 14 8.24 -2.43 8.70
C LEU A 14 6.83 -1.85 8.51
N ILE A 15 6.59 -1.18 7.40
CA ILE A 15 5.28 -0.67 7.03
C ILE A 15 4.70 -1.58 5.96
N ASP A 16 3.55 -2.18 6.26
CA ASP A 16 2.71 -2.84 5.27
C ASP A 16 1.90 -1.76 4.54
N ALA A 17 2.41 -1.31 3.39
CA ALA A 17 1.82 -0.22 2.62
C ALA A 17 0.57 -0.63 1.84
N HIS A 18 0.19 -1.92 1.87
CA HIS A 18 -0.99 -2.44 1.19
C HIS A 18 -1.61 -3.55 2.02
N ALA A 19 -2.56 -3.20 2.85
CA ALA A 19 -3.27 -4.13 3.72
C ALA A 19 -4.78 -4.07 3.50
N HIS A 20 -5.46 -5.16 3.80
CA HIS A 20 -6.92 -5.22 3.83
C HIS A 20 -7.41 -5.89 5.10
N PHE A 21 -8.50 -5.35 5.64
CA PHE A 21 -9.27 -5.95 6.72
C PHE A 21 -10.69 -6.24 6.26
N HIS A 22 -11.39 -7.01 7.03
CA HIS A 22 -12.79 -7.36 6.81
C HIS A 22 -13.68 -6.75 7.89
N HIS A 23 -14.97 -6.71 7.64
CA HIS A 23 -15.98 -6.37 8.63
C HIS A 23 -17.18 -7.32 8.53
N ALA A 24 -18.11 -7.25 9.47
CA ALA A 24 -19.23 -8.18 9.60
C ALA A 24 -20.13 -8.33 8.35
N ARG A 25 -20.04 -7.40 7.40
CA ARG A 25 -20.84 -7.39 6.16
C ARG A 25 -20.04 -7.67 4.89
N THR A 26 -18.85 -8.26 5.03
CA THR A 26 -18.02 -8.66 3.86
C THR A 26 -18.34 -10.06 3.33
N GLY A 27 -19.46 -10.68 3.76
CA GLY A 27 -19.84 -12.02 3.32
C GLY A 27 -19.00 -13.16 3.94
N ARG A 28 -18.10 -12.87 4.89
CA ARG A 28 -17.27 -13.84 5.63
C ARG A 28 -17.76 -13.93 7.07
N ALA A 29 -18.18 -15.11 7.51
CA ALA A 29 -18.57 -15.33 8.90
C ALA A 29 -17.38 -15.21 9.87
N ASP A 30 -16.18 -15.62 9.43
CA ASP A 30 -14.92 -15.63 10.20
C ASP A 30 -14.11 -14.32 10.08
N TRP A 31 -14.74 -13.22 9.69
CA TRP A 31 -14.05 -11.95 9.41
C TRP A 31 -13.18 -11.44 10.57
N ALA A 32 -13.65 -11.59 11.81
CA ALA A 32 -12.93 -11.14 12.99
C ALA A 32 -11.67 -11.99 13.24
N GLU A 33 -11.80 -13.31 13.13
CA GLU A 33 -10.69 -14.25 13.29
C GLU A 33 -9.59 -14.04 12.23
N VAL A 34 -10.00 -13.72 11.00
CA VAL A 34 -9.08 -13.41 9.90
C VAL A 34 -8.33 -12.12 10.17
N ASN A 35 -9.00 -11.08 10.68
CA ASN A 35 -8.35 -9.82 11.08
C ASN A 35 -7.33 -10.06 12.20
N ASP A 36 -7.71 -10.84 13.22
CA ASP A 36 -6.81 -11.20 14.32
C ASP A 36 -5.62 -12.03 13.85
N ALA A 37 -5.85 -12.96 12.92
CA ALA A 37 -4.79 -13.75 12.33
C ALA A 37 -3.79 -12.86 11.55
N ARG A 38 -4.28 -11.82 10.85
CA ARG A 38 -3.43 -10.85 10.18
C ARG A 38 -2.55 -10.10 11.18
N PHE A 39 -3.11 -9.62 12.28
CA PHE A 39 -2.33 -8.95 13.32
C PHE A 39 -1.25 -9.86 13.90
N ARG A 40 -1.61 -11.09 14.28
CA ARG A 40 -0.64 -12.08 14.79
C ARG A 40 0.46 -12.39 13.78
N ALA A 41 0.13 -12.52 12.49
CA ALA A 41 1.12 -12.74 11.45
C ALA A 41 2.03 -11.52 11.26
N GLY A 42 1.47 -10.31 11.27
CA GLY A 42 2.22 -9.06 11.21
C GLY A 42 3.20 -8.90 12.36
N GLU A 43 2.76 -9.17 13.60
CA GLU A 43 3.61 -9.15 14.79
C GLU A 43 4.81 -10.10 14.68
N ARG A 44 4.59 -11.33 14.20
CA ARG A 44 5.66 -12.33 14.01
C ARG A 44 6.75 -11.90 13.04
N ILE A 45 6.41 -11.11 12.01
CA ILE A 45 7.37 -10.63 11.00
C ILE A 45 7.81 -9.19 11.25
N GLY A 46 7.34 -8.55 12.32
CA GLY A 46 7.78 -7.24 12.77
C GLY A 46 7.07 -6.07 12.08
N VAL A 47 5.84 -6.24 11.58
CA VAL A 47 5.04 -5.13 11.02
C VAL A 47 4.78 -4.10 12.11
N THR A 48 5.19 -2.87 11.84
CA THR A 48 4.96 -1.72 12.74
C THR A 48 3.62 -1.07 12.46
N TYR A 49 3.27 -0.92 11.17
CA TYR A 49 1.99 -0.37 10.71
C TYR A 49 1.44 -1.15 9.54
N HIS A 50 0.12 -1.36 9.54
CA HIS A 50 -0.67 -1.74 8.39
C HIS A 50 -1.38 -0.51 7.85
N VAL A 51 -1.06 -0.07 6.63
CA VAL A 51 -1.84 0.94 5.92
C VAL A 51 -2.93 0.21 5.14
N ALA A 52 -4.15 0.32 5.61
CA ALA A 52 -5.19 -0.62 5.25
C ALA A 52 -6.45 0.04 4.69
N SER A 53 -7.18 -0.73 3.89
CA SER A 53 -8.52 -0.42 3.45
C SER A 53 -9.47 -1.61 3.64
N ILE A 54 -10.76 -1.32 3.68
CA ILE A 54 -11.81 -2.32 3.49
C ILE A 54 -12.39 -2.08 2.10
N LEU A 55 -12.44 -3.13 1.28
CA LEU A 55 -12.80 -3.05 -0.14
C LEU A 55 -14.31 -2.97 -0.40
N GLY A 56 -15.05 -2.32 0.49
CA GLY A 56 -16.51 -2.31 0.44
C GLY A 56 -17.09 -3.61 0.96
N SER A 57 -18.17 -4.07 0.37
CA SER A 57 -18.90 -5.24 0.83
C SER A 57 -18.31 -6.59 0.37
N TRP A 58 -17.25 -6.60 -0.40
CA TRP A 58 -16.76 -7.82 -1.06
C TRP A 58 -17.84 -8.53 -1.88
N GLY A 59 -18.70 -7.78 -2.56
CA GLY A 59 -19.82 -8.30 -3.33
C GLY A 59 -21.04 -8.70 -2.49
N PHE A 60 -21.13 -8.22 -1.24
CA PHE A 60 -22.30 -8.51 -0.39
C PHE A 60 -23.56 -7.85 -0.93
N SER A 61 -23.51 -6.56 -1.30
CA SER A 61 -24.62 -5.84 -1.91
C SER A 61 -24.28 -5.22 -3.27
N SER A 62 -23.02 -5.22 -3.67
CA SER A 62 -22.55 -4.78 -4.98
C SER A 62 -21.47 -5.70 -5.52
N PRO A 63 -21.15 -5.65 -6.84
CA PRO A 63 -20.06 -6.43 -7.42
C PRO A 63 -18.71 -6.14 -6.76
N VAL A 64 -17.84 -7.13 -6.65
CA VAL A 64 -16.57 -7.10 -5.91
C VAL A 64 -15.72 -5.87 -6.27
N TYR A 65 -15.57 -5.55 -7.54
CA TYR A 65 -14.74 -4.44 -7.99
C TYR A 65 -15.52 -3.17 -8.30
N PHE A 66 -16.83 -3.16 -8.03
CA PHE A 66 -17.70 -1.99 -8.30
C PHE A 66 -18.59 -1.69 -7.09
N PRO A 67 -18.02 -1.30 -5.96
CA PRO A 67 -18.82 -1.02 -4.77
C PRO A 67 -19.74 0.17 -4.98
N SER A 68 -20.97 0.06 -4.50
CA SER A 68 -21.92 1.17 -4.46
C SER A 68 -21.47 2.24 -3.48
N PRO A 69 -22.01 3.48 -3.55
CA PRO A 69 -21.76 4.50 -2.54
C PRO A 69 -22.07 4.04 -1.11
N ALA A 70 -23.13 3.28 -0.91
CA ALA A 70 -23.49 2.74 0.40
C ALA A 70 -22.45 1.74 0.94
N ASP A 71 -21.98 0.84 0.08
CA ASP A 71 -20.94 -0.14 0.46
C ASP A 71 -19.59 0.53 0.74
N VAL A 72 -19.23 1.55 -0.05
CA VAL A 72 -18.04 2.37 0.19
C VAL A 72 -18.11 3.04 1.56
N THR A 73 -19.19 3.73 1.86
CA THR A 73 -19.38 4.41 3.16
C THR A 73 -19.32 3.41 4.32
N LEU A 74 -20.00 2.27 4.18
CA LEU A 74 -20.00 1.22 5.20
C LEU A 74 -18.60 0.66 5.47
N GLY A 75 -17.85 0.38 4.41
CA GLY A 75 -16.49 -0.12 4.51
C GLY A 75 -15.54 0.92 5.13
N ASN A 76 -15.67 2.18 4.73
CA ASN A 76 -14.88 3.28 5.29
C ASN A 76 -15.22 3.52 6.77
N ASP A 77 -16.48 3.44 7.20
CA ASP A 77 -16.85 3.55 8.60
C ASP A 77 -16.26 2.44 9.46
N ALA A 78 -16.30 1.20 8.96
CA ALA A 78 -15.67 0.08 9.64
C ALA A 78 -14.15 0.26 9.73
N MET A 79 -13.51 0.79 8.68
CA MET A 79 -12.07 1.05 8.68
C MET A 79 -11.69 2.18 9.64
N LEU A 80 -12.46 3.25 9.71
CA LEU A 80 -12.28 4.33 10.69
C LEU A 80 -12.40 3.81 12.12
N ALA A 81 -13.39 2.97 12.39
CA ALA A 81 -13.56 2.35 13.71
C ALA A 81 -12.37 1.44 14.07
N LEU A 82 -11.86 0.66 13.11
CA LEU A 82 -10.66 -0.16 13.31
C LEU A 82 -9.43 0.70 13.59
N ALA A 83 -9.18 1.72 12.79
CA ALA A 83 -8.03 2.61 12.96
C ALA A 83 -8.06 3.36 14.31
N ALA A 84 -9.26 3.76 14.75
CA ALA A 84 -9.44 4.39 16.06
C ALA A 84 -9.19 3.44 17.24
N ARG A 85 -9.54 2.15 17.09
CA ARG A 85 -9.26 1.11 18.09
C ARG A 85 -7.79 0.70 18.12
N GLU A 86 -7.10 0.76 17.00
CA GLU A 86 -5.74 0.27 16.81
C GLU A 86 -4.77 1.38 16.34
N PRO A 87 -4.73 2.54 17.00
CA PRO A 87 -4.02 3.73 16.50
C PRO A 87 -2.51 3.54 16.44
N GLU A 88 -1.95 2.58 17.21
CA GLU A 88 -0.53 2.29 17.25
C GLU A 88 -0.06 1.36 16.13
N ARG A 89 -0.97 0.74 15.38
CA ARG A 89 -0.61 -0.25 14.36
C ARG A 89 -1.42 -0.20 13.06
N VAL A 90 -2.46 0.64 12.97
CA VAL A 90 -3.29 0.76 11.78
C VAL A 90 -3.33 2.20 11.28
N ARG A 91 -3.22 2.36 9.97
CA ARG A 91 -3.49 3.58 9.22
C ARG A 91 -4.49 3.27 8.12
N MET A 92 -5.25 4.26 7.71
CA MET A 92 -6.38 4.06 6.81
C MET A 92 -6.13 4.67 5.43
N PHE A 93 -6.36 3.86 4.39
CA PHE A 93 -6.78 4.34 3.08
C PHE A 93 -8.31 4.50 3.04
N VAL A 94 -8.79 5.59 2.47
CA VAL A 94 -10.20 5.71 2.12
C VAL A 94 -10.45 5.00 0.79
N THR A 95 -11.38 4.04 0.77
CA THR A 95 -11.81 3.38 -0.46
C THR A 95 -12.85 4.25 -1.15
N VAL A 96 -12.72 4.43 -2.47
CA VAL A 96 -13.70 5.16 -3.30
C VAL A 96 -13.91 4.49 -4.64
N ASN A 97 -15.05 4.80 -5.28
CA ASN A 97 -15.38 4.36 -6.63
C ASN A 97 -15.49 5.59 -7.55
N PRO A 98 -14.61 5.73 -8.56
CA PRO A 98 -14.59 6.91 -9.45
C PRO A 98 -15.85 7.07 -10.29
N ASN A 99 -16.65 6.01 -10.45
CA ASN A 99 -17.95 6.10 -11.15
C ASN A 99 -18.98 6.97 -10.38
N TYR A 100 -18.70 7.30 -9.13
CA TYR A 100 -19.51 8.16 -8.26
C TYR A 100 -18.65 9.31 -7.74
N ALA A 101 -18.15 10.16 -8.65
CA ALA A 101 -17.12 11.17 -8.36
C ALA A 101 -17.48 12.09 -7.19
N ASP A 102 -18.70 12.64 -7.14
CA ASP A 102 -19.13 13.51 -6.05
C ASP A 102 -19.15 12.79 -4.69
N HIS A 103 -19.57 11.52 -4.69
CA HIS A 103 -19.52 10.71 -3.47
C HIS A 103 -18.07 10.43 -3.08
N ALA A 104 -17.21 10.10 -4.03
CA ALA A 104 -15.79 9.82 -3.80
C ALA A 104 -15.10 11.02 -3.14
N LEU A 105 -15.30 12.23 -3.64
CA LEU A 105 -14.71 13.44 -3.08
C LEU A 105 -15.21 13.73 -1.66
N ARG A 106 -16.53 13.58 -1.42
CA ARG A 106 -17.09 13.73 -0.05
C ARG A 106 -16.53 12.69 0.91
N GLU A 107 -16.34 11.44 0.48
CA GLU A 107 -15.77 10.38 1.33
C GLU A 107 -14.29 10.66 1.64
N ILE A 108 -13.51 11.15 0.67
CA ILE A 108 -12.12 11.56 0.91
C ILE A 108 -12.08 12.65 1.98
N GLU A 109 -12.87 13.71 1.83
CA GLU A 109 -12.96 14.80 2.81
C GLU A 109 -13.35 14.29 4.21
N ARG A 110 -14.43 13.51 4.28
CA ARG A 110 -14.97 12.95 5.52
C ARG A 110 -13.97 12.05 6.25
N CYS A 111 -13.27 11.20 5.51
CA CYS A 111 -12.31 10.28 6.11
C CYS A 111 -10.97 10.97 6.43
N ALA A 112 -10.55 11.94 5.61
CA ALA A 112 -9.35 12.73 5.87
C ALA A 112 -9.46 13.50 7.20
N SER A 113 -10.62 14.14 7.48
CA SER A 113 -10.87 14.83 8.75
C SER A 113 -10.85 13.90 9.97
N ARG A 114 -10.89 12.58 9.76
CA ARG A 114 -10.88 11.52 10.78
C ARG A 114 -9.60 10.66 10.77
N GLY A 115 -8.55 11.11 10.05
CA GLY A 115 -7.24 10.50 10.10
C GLY A 115 -6.91 9.49 8.98
N ALA A 116 -7.66 9.45 7.89
CA ALA A 116 -7.23 8.75 6.68
C ALA A 116 -5.98 9.43 6.10
N ILE A 117 -5.07 8.64 5.52
CA ILE A 117 -3.76 9.12 5.03
C ILE A 117 -3.51 8.80 3.55
N GLY A 118 -4.46 8.25 2.83
CA GLY A 118 -4.35 7.90 1.42
C GLY A 118 -5.68 7.44 0.85
N VAL A 119 -5.72 7.21 -0.45
CA VAL A 119 -6.89 6.78 -1.20
C VAL A 119 -6.66 5.40 -1.81
N LYS A 120 -7.64 4.50 -1.70
CA LYS A 120 -7.66 3.20 -2.39
C LYS A 120 -8.65 3.23 -3.54
N LEU A 121 -8.16 2.92 -4.73
CA LEU A 121 -8.96 2.66 -5.92
C LEU A 121 -8.99 1.16 -6.21
N LEU A 122 -10.19 0.68 -6.49
CA LEU A 122 -10.44 -0.67 -6.99
C LEU A 122 -10.33 -0.68 -8.52
N ALA A 123 -10.40 -1.85 -9.12
CA ALA A 123 -10.44 -2.00 -10.57
C ALA A 123 -11.84 -1.72 -11.18
N SER A 124 -12.56 -0.72 -10.67
CA SER A 124 -13.88 -0.32 -11.18
C SER A 124 -13.80 0.58 -12.41
N ARG A 125 -12.61 1.08 -12.70
CA ARG A 125 -12.22 1.80 -13.93
C ARG A 125 -10.76 1.50 -14.26
N ARG A 126 -10.42 1.63 -15.53
CA ARG A 126 -9.01 1.60 -15.96
C ARG A 126 -8.25 2.74 -15.32
N ALA A 127 -6.98 2.52 -15.06
CA ALA A 127 -6.16 3.51 -14.37
C ALA A 127 -5.97 4.81 -15.17
N ASP A 128 -6.09 4.77 -16.51
CA ASP A 128 -5.99 5.95 -17.37
C ASP A 128 -7.32 6.68 -17.62
N ASP A 129 -8.45 6.16 -17.10
CA ASP A 129 -9.77 6.77 -17.30
C ASP A 129 -9.83 8.17 -16.66
N PRO A 130 -10.32 9.19 -17.40
CA PRO A 130 -10.45 10.57 -16.89
C PRO A 130 -11.34 10.72 -15.65
N LEU A 131 -12.22 9.76 -15.35
CA LEU A 131 -13.00 9.76 -14.11
C LEU A 131 -12.13 9.66 -12.84
N LEU A 132 -10.85 9.27 -12.98
CA LEU A 132 -9.91 9.24 -11.87
C LEU A 132 -9.27 10.60 -11.61
N ASP A 133 -9.31 11.54 -12.56
CA ASP A 133 -8.61 12.82 -12.45
C ASP A 133 -9.04 13.67 -11.25
N PRO A 134 -10.34 13.83 -10.93
CA PRO A 134 -10.75 14.60 -9.75
C PRO A 134 -10.24 13.98 -8.44
N ILE A 135 -10.24 12.65 -8.35
CA ILE A 135 -9.78 11.91 -7.17
C ILE A 135 -8.25 12.05 -7.03
N ALA A 136 -7.52 11.91 -8.13
CA ALA A 136 -6.07 12.06 -8.13
C ALA A 136 -5.65 13.50 -7.76
N ALA A 137 -6.35 14.51 -8.27
CA ALA A 137 -6.11 15.90 -7.94
C ALA A 137 -6.36 16.19 -6.45
N GLU A 138 -7.47 15.73 -5.89
CA GLU A 138 -7.82 15.89 -4.48
C GLU A 138 -6.83 15.18 -3.56
N ALA A 139 -6.43 13.95 -3.91
CA ALA A 139 -5.42 13.20 -3.18
C ALA A 139 -4.07 13.96 -3.17
N GLY A 140 -3.64 14.46 -4.33
CA GLY A 140 -2.41 15.24 -4.45
C GLY A 140 -2.43 16.54 -3.65
N ALA A 141 -3.57 17.25 -3.61
CA ALA A 141 -3.75 18.46 -2.80
C ALA A 141 -3.60 18.20 -1.30
N ARG A 142 -3.92 16.98 -0.84
CA ARG A 142 -3.78 16.54 0.56
C ARG A 142 -2.42 15.88 0.87
N GLY A 143 -1.57 15.65 -0.13
CA GLY A 143 -0.38 14.83 0.02
C GLY A 143 -0.69 13.35 0.27
N PHE A 144 -1.86 12.89 -0.15
CA PHE A 144 -2.28 11.49 -0.03
C PHE A 144 -1.78 10.68 -1.22
N PRO A 145 -1.10 9.55 -1.01
CA PRO A 145 -0.86 8.62 -2.10
C PRO A 145 -2.17 7.92 -2.52
N VAL A 146 -2.24 7.58 -3.80
CA VAL A 146 -3.33 6.80 -4.38
C VAL A 146 -2.85 5.39 -4.64
N LEU A 147 -3.35 4.42 -3.89
CA LEU A 147 -3.13 3.00 -4.13
C LEU A 147 -4.15 2.50 -5.15
N HIS A 148 -3.70 2.20 -6.36
CA HIS A 148 -4.55 1.66 -7.42
C HIS A 148 -4.36 0.15 -7.54
N HIS A 149 -5.48 -0.59 -7.53
CA HIS A 149 -5.46 -2.02 -7.83
C HIS A 149 -5.10 -2.22 -9.30
N ILE A 150 -3.91 -2.68 -9.57
CA ILE A 150 -3.40 -3.02 -10.90
C ILE A 150 -3.34 -4.54 -10.98
N TRP A 151 -4.15 -5.11 -11.85
CA TRP A 151 -4.13 -6.55 -12.10
C TRP A 151 -3.63 -6.75 -13.51
N GLN A 152 -2.39 -7.10 -13.65
CA GLN A 152 -1.68 -7.20 -14.94
C GLN A 152 -2.09 -8.44 -15.76
N HIS A 153 -3.27 -8.98 -15.50
CA HIS A 153 -3.83 -10.04 -16.30
C HIS A 153 -4.46 -9.47 -17.58
N ARG A 154 -4.20 -10.14 -18.67
CA ARG A 154 -4.77 -9.81 -19.99
C ARG A 154 -6.26 -10.19 -20.13
N GLN A 155 -6.84 -10.77 -19.10
CA GLN A 155 -8.25 -11.21 -19.10
C GLN A 155 -8.97 -10.66 -17.87
N ARG A 156 -10.21 -10.25 -18.10
CA ARG A 156 -11.13 -9.91 -17.00
C ARG A 156 -11.52 -11.19 -16.27
N GLU A 157 -11.23 -11.26 -14.99
CA GLU A 157 -11.60 -12.41 -14.15
C GLU A 157 -12.97 -12.25 -13.48
N TRP A 158 -13.36 -11.02 -13.22
CA TRP A 158 -14.58 -10.69 -12.48
C TRP A 158 -15.46 -9.73 -13.26
N PRO A 159 -16.81 -9.89 -13.19
CA PRO A 159 -17.72 -8.87 -13.70
C PRO A 159 -17.37 -7.50 -13.13
N THR A 160 -17.47 -6.45 -13.93
CA THR A 160 -17.18 -5.06 -13.55
C THR A 160 -15.72 -4.73 -13.20
N GLN A 161 -14.81 -5.68 -13.25
CA GLN A 161 -13.39 -5.44 -13.15
C GLN A 161 -12.85 -4.83 -14.44
N GLU A 162 -12.21 -3.68 -14.37
CA GLU A 162 -11.46 -3.09 -15.49
C GLU A 162 -9.98 -3.43 -15.35
N ILE A 163 -9.41 -3.96 -16.42
CA ILE A 163 -8.00 -4.35 -16.43
C ILE A 163 -7.13 -3.13 -16.71
N SER A 164 -6.11 -2.95 -15.89
CA SER A 164 -5.10 -1.92 -16.04
C SER A 164 -3.71 -2.53 -15.93
N ASP A 165 -2.75 -1.88 -16.55
CA ASP A 165 -1.32 -2.18 -16.42
C ASP A 165 -0.49 -0.95 -16.01
N GLY A 166 0.83 -1.09 -16.01
CA GLY A 166 1.73 0.01 -15.66
C GLY A 166 1.62 1.20 -16.60
N LEU A 167 1.33 0.98 -17.89
CA LEU A 167 1.20 2.06 -18.88
C LEU A 167 -0.05 2.90 -18.62
N ASP A 168 -1.16 2.26 -18.26
CA ASP A 168 -2.39 2.98 -17.91
C ASP A 168 -2.16 3.87 -16.69
N LEU A 169 -1.50 3.34 -15.66
CA LEU A 169 -1.16 4.13 -14.47
C LEU A 169 -0.16 5.25 -14.78
N ALA A 170 0.81 5.01 -15.67
CA ALA A 170 1.77 6.02 -16.11
C ALA A 170 1.08 7.23 -16.77
N ARG A 171 0.03 6.99 -17.58
CA ARG A 171 -0.77 8.06 -18.19
C ARG A 171 -1.49 8.91 -17.13
N LEU A 172 -2.07 8.29 -16.11
CA LEU A 172 -2.66 9.02 -14.99
C LEU A 172 -1.60 9.80 -14.20
N ALA A 173 -0.50 9.17 -13.88
CA ALA A 173 0.60 9.78 -13.13
C ALA A 173 1.20 11.01 -13.85
N ALA A 174 1.29 10.96 -15.18
CA ALA A 174 1.75 12.08 -16.00
C ALA A 174 0.78 13.29 -15.94
N ARG A 175 -0.54 13.05 -15.84
CA ARG A 175 -1.53 14.12 -15.66
C ARG A 175 -1.50 14.73 -14.25
N HIS A 176 -1.04 13.95 -13.25
CA HIS A 176 -1.02 14.36 -11.85
C HIS A 176 0.38 14.24 -11.21
N PRO A 177 1.37 15.06 -11.64
CA PRO A 177 2.77 14.90 -11.22
C PRO A 177 3.01 15.20 -9.73
N LYS A 178 2.06 15.84 -9.05
CA LYS A 178 2.12 16.12 -7.59
C LYS A 178 1.55 15.00 -6.74
N THR A 179 0.87 14.02 -7.35
CA THR A 179 0.25 12.90 -6.65
C THR A 179 1.17 11.69 -6.71
N SER A 180 1.44 11.08 -5.56
CA SER A 180 2.13 9.79 -5.51
C SER A 180 1.13 8.67 -5.78
N PHE A 181 1.50 7.74 -6.66
CA PHE A 181 0.69 6.56 -6.97
C PHE A 181 1.38 5.30 -6.48
N ILE A 182 0.65 4.43 -5.81
CA ILE A 182 1.12 3.10 -5.45
C ILE A 182 0.54 2.12 -6.47
N LEU A 183 1.44 1.51 -7.26
CA LEU A 183 1.10 0.45 -8.20
C LEU A 183 1.01 -0.84 -7.41
N ALA A 184 -0.21 -1.35 -7.23
CA ALA A 184 -0.43 -2.59 -6.49
C ALA A 184 0.01 -3.83 -7.28
N HIS A 185 0.45 -4.85 -6.53
CA HIS A 185 0.65 -6.22 -7.03
C HIS A 185 1.76 -6.41 -8.06
N ILE A 186 2.92 -5.80 -7.86
CA ILE A 186 4.06 -6.05 -8.73
C ILE A 186 4.44 -7.55 -8.75
N GLY A 187 4.16 -8.27 -7.66
CA GLY A 187 4.41 -9.69 -7.51
C GLY A 187 3.22 -10.59 -7.89
N GLY A 188 2.12 -10.02 -8.35
CA GLY A 188 0.94 -10.78 -8.77
C GLY A 188 0.61 -10.55 -10.23
N GLY A 189 -0.02 -11.52 -10.90
CA GLY A 189 -0.46 -11.35 -12.27
C GLY A 189 0.61 -11.42 -13.36
N GLY A 190 1.87 -11.46 -13.00
CA GLY A 190 2.92 -12.03 -13.83
C GLY A 190 3.52 -11.20 -14.96
N ASP A 191 3.11 -9.95 -15.22
CA ASP A 191 3.71 -9.19 -16.34
C ASP A 191 4.51 -7.95 -15.90
N TYR A 192 5.32 -8.12 -14.85
CA TYR A 192 6.23 -7.09 -14.37
C TYR A 192 7.24 -6.62 -15.44
N MET A 193 7.57 -7.48 -16.41
CA MET A 193 8.48 -7.15 -17.50
C MET A 193 7.93 -6.06 -18.43
N HIS A 194 6.60 -5.95 -18.58
CA HIS A 194 5.96 -4.84 -19.27
C HIS A 194 5.75 -3.61 -18.38
N THR A 195 5.56 -3.84 -17.09
CA THR A 195 5.29 -2.77 -16.13
C THR A 195 6.52 -1.88 -15.93
N PHE A 196 7.71 -2.44 -15.72
CA PHE A 196 8.89 -1.64 -15.39
C PHE A 196 9.27 -0.64 -16.48
N PRO A 197 9.37 -1.02 -17.78
CA PRO A 197 9.63 -0.05 -18.84
C PRO A 197 8.55 1.05 -18.95
N ALA A 198 7.28 0.71 -18.66
CA ALA A 198 6.18 1.66 -18.74
C ALA A 198 6.21 2.75 -17.66
N ILE A 199 6.82 2.47 -16.49
CA ILE A 199 6.81 3.38 -15.34
C ILE A 199 8.19 3.93 -14.96
N VAL A 200 9.25 3.56 -15.66
CA VAL A 200 10.62 3.98 -15.32
C VAL A 200 10.75 5.50 -15.27
N ASP A 201 10.15 6.20 -16.21
CA ASP A 201 10.16 7.66 -16.33
C ASP A 201 9.07 8.36 -15.50
N CYS A 202 8.32 7.62 -14.67
CA CYS A 202 7.27 8.16 -13.82
C CYS A 202 7.71 8.13 -12.34
N PRO A 203 8.48 9.11 -11.84
CA PRO A 203 9.07 9.09 -10.50
C PRO A 203 8.03 9.11 -9.36
N ASN A 204 6.80 9.51 -9.66
CA ASN A 204 5.67 9.52 -8.72
C ASN A 204 4.88 8.19 -8.68
N ILE A 205 5.33 7.13 -9.37
CA ILE A 205 4.78 5.78 -9.23
C ILE A 205 5.70 4.94 -8.35
N HIS A 206 5.13 4.32 -7.34
CA HIS A 206 5.80 3.48 -6.36
C HIS A 206 5.18 2.08 -6.37
N PRO A 207 5.80 1.07 -7.01
CA PRO A 207 5.28 -0.29 -6.95
C PRO A 207 5.35 -0.88 -5.54
N ASP A 208 4.28 -1.54 -5.11
CA ASP A 208 4.32 -2.36 -3.91
C ASP A 208 4.66 -3.82 -4.24
N LEU A 209 5.30 -4.49 -3.30
CA LEU A 209 5.70 -5.88 -3.45
C LEU A 209 4.57 -6.89 -3.15
N SER A 210 3.33 -6.44 -3.05
CA SER A 210 2.18 -7.33 -2.82
C SER A 210 1.91 -8.27 -4.01
N GLY A 211 0.90 -9.12 -3.88
CA GLY A 211 0.54 -10.13 -4.86
C GLY A 211 1.06 -11.53 -4.51
N SER A 212 0.58 -12.53 -5.24
CA SER A 212 0.77 -13.95 -4.90
C SER A 212 2.17 -14.49 -5.20
N GLY A 213 2.93 -13.85 -6.10
CA GLY A 213 4.27 -14.27 -6.48
C GLY A 213 5.31 -13.89 -5.42
N ALA A 214 6.31 -14.74 -5.26
CA ALA A 214 7.49 -14.51 -4.43
C ALA A 214 8.78 -14.75 -5.23
N ASP A 215 8.70 -14.59 -6.54
CA ASP A 215 9.80 -14.79 -7.47
C ASP A 215 10.94 -13.79 -7.20
N ARG A 216 12.13 -14.32 -6.98
CA ARG A 216 13.33 -13.50 -6.78
C ARG A 216 13.66 -12.68 -8.03
N GLY A 217 13.51 -13.24 -9.21
CA GLY A 217 13.80 -12.57 -10.48
C GLY A 217 12.98 -11.30 -10.68
N MET A 218 11.75 -11.26 -10.17
CA MET A 218 10.91 -10.07 -10.15
C MET A 218 11.54 -8.95 -9.31
N LEU A 219 12.05 -9.26 -8.11
CA LEU A 219 12.69 -8.27 -7.24
C LEU A 219 14.01 -7.76 -7.83
N ASP A 220 14.84 -8.64 -8.39
CA ASP A 220 16.09 -8.27 -9.09
C ASP A 220 15.76 -7.29 -10.24
N SER A 221 14.74 -7.61 -11.05
CA SER A 221 14.29 -6.77 -12.16
C SER A 221 13.74 -5.43 -11.70
N ALA A 222 12.91 -5.42 -10.64
CA ALA A 222 12.35 -4.19 -10.09
C ALA A 222 13.43 -3.25 -9.56
N ILE A 223 14.40 -3.79 -8.81
CA ILE A 223 15.50 -3.01 -8.25
C ILE A 223 16.42 -2.50 -9.36
N GLY A 224 16.72 -3.35 -10.36
CA GLY A 224 17.53 -2.97 -11.51
C GLY A 224 16.91 -1.87 -12.35
N ALA A 225 15.59 -1.91 -12.57
CA ALA A 225 14.90 -0.95 -13.41
C ALA A 225 14.55 0.36 -12.68
N LEU A 226 14.13 0.28 -11.41
CA LEU A 226 13.50 1.40 -10.70
C LEU A 226 14.33 1.89 -9.50
N GLY A 227 15.26 1.09 -9.02
CA GLY A 227 15.98 1.32 -7.77
C GLY A 227 15.16 1.01 -6.52
N ALA A 228 15.84 0.68 -5.43
CA ALA A 228 15.23 0.37 -4.14
C ALA A 228 14.39 1.53 -3.57
N SER A 229 14.73 2.78 -3.91
CA SER A 229 14.07 3.99 -3.43
C SER A 229 12.62 4.17 -3.90
N ARG A 230 12.18 3.38 -4.88
CA ARG A 230 10.79 3.45 -5.40
C ARG A 230 9.89 2.35 -4.87
N LEU A 231 10.45 1.26 -4.36
CA LEU A 231 9.70 0.07 -3.98
C LEU A 231 9.13 0.19 -2.57
N LEU A 232 7.91 -0.35 -2.39
CA LEU A 232 7.22 -0.41 -1.10
C LEU A 232 6.99 -1.86 -0.70
N TRP A 233 7.18 -2.19 0.57
CA TRP A 233 6.74 -3.48 1.07
C TRP A 233 5.22 -3.45 1.33
N GLY A 234 4.52 -4.49 0.91
CA GLY A 234 3.08 -4.65 1.09
C GLY A 234 2.68 -6.12 1.00
N CYS A 235 1.58 -6.49 1.65
CA CYS A 235 1.09 -7.87 1.75
C CYS A 235 -0.23 -8.14 1.04
N ASP A 236 -1.01 -7.11 0.74
CA ASP A 236 -2.38 -7.24 0.23
C ASP A 236 -3.31 -7.99 1.22
N LEU A 237 -4.24 -8.77 0.71
CA LEU A 237 -5.25 -9.49 1.47
C LEU A 237 -4.66 -10.55 2.39
N THR A 238 -3.61 -11.22 1.95
CA THR A 238 -2.98 -12.31 2.67
C THR A 238 -1.56 -11.98 3.08
N MET A 239 -1.16 -12.41 4.28
CA MET A 239 0.21 -12.25 4.76
C MET A 239 1.15 -13.37 4.27
N CYS A 240 0.65 -14.35 3.51
CA CYS A 240 1.39 -15.58 3.20
C CYS A 240 2.67 -15.34 2.39
N THR A 241 2.67 -14.38 1.48
CA THR A 241 3.85 -14.05 0.67
C THR A 241 4.71 -12.94 1.28
N GLY A 242 4.24 -12.25 2.29
CA GLY A 242 4.95 -11.12 2.92
C GLY A 242 6.29 -11.53 3.52
N LEU A 243 6.33 -12.63 4.28
CA LEU A 243 7.58 -13.17 4.82
C LEU A 243 8.54 -13.62 3.71
N ALA A 244 8.03 -14.32 2.69
CA ALA A 244 8.84 -14.79 1.57
C ALA A 244 9.53 -13.61 0.86
N LYS A 245 8.82 -12.50 0.64
CA LYS A 245 9.37 -11.28 0.04
C LYS A 245 10.42 -10.60 0.92
N LEU A 246 10.21 -10.56 2.25
CA LEU A 246 11.24 -10.07 3.16
C LEU A 246 12.50 -10.94 3.09
N ARG A 247 12.35 -12.26 3.05
CA ARG A 247 13.49 -13.19 2.92
C ARG A 247 14.17 -13.07 1.56
N ALA A 248 13.42 -12.80 0.49
CA ALA A 248 14.01 -12.53 -0.81
C ALA A 248 14.90 -11.28 -0.79
N LEU A 249 14.52 -10.21 -0.06
CA LEU A 249 15.36 -9.02 0.12
C LEU A 249 16.70 -9.35 0.81
N ASP A 250 16.72 -10.31 1.74
CA ASP A 250 17.93 -10.70 2.47
C ASP A 250 19.01 -11.31 1.56
N VAL A 251 18.62 -11.89 0.41
CA VAL A 251 19.55 -12.60 -0.51
C VAL A 251 19.91 -11.80 -1.76
N LEU A 252 19.40 -10.57 -1.90
CA LEU A 252 19.68 -9.71 -3.05
C LEU A 252 20.97 -8.89 -2.92
N GLY A 253 21.66 -8.97 -1.78
CA GLY A 253 22.89 -8.22 -1.55
C GLY A 253 22.70 -6.71 -1.45
N LEU A 254 21.49 -6.26 -1.09
CA LEU A 254 21.16 -4.86 -0.91
C LEU A 254 21.92 -4.24 0.27
N SER A 255 22.17 -2.94 0.19
CA SER A 255 22.65 -2.18 1.34
C SER A 255 21.59 -2.14 2.45
N THR A 256 22.01 -1.92 3.70
CA THR A 256 21.09 -1.73 4.82
C THR A 256 20.17 -0.54 4.59
N ASP A 257 20.63 0.49 3.88
CA ASP A 257 19.84 1.66 3.53
C ASP A 257 18.76 1.32 2.48
N ASP A 258 19.06 0.52 1.47
CA ASP A 258 18.08 0.06 0.47
C ASP A 258 17.01 -0.84 1.11
N VAL A 259 17.43 -1.76 1.98
CA VAL A 259 16.48 -2.60 2.73
C VAL A 259 15.57 -1.74 3.60
N ALA A 260 16.12 -0.77 4.32
CA ALA A 260 15.32 0.16 5.13
C ALA A 260 14.40 1.04 4.27
N ALA A 261 14.85 1.46 3.08
CA ALA A 261 14.04 2.21 2.13
C ALA A 261 12.79 1.40 1.73
N ILE A 262 12.95 0.16 1.29
CA ILE A 262 11.83 -0.71 0.89
C ILE A 262 10.92 -1.03 2.07
N ARG A 263 11.48 -1.33 3.24
CA ARG A 263 10.73 -1.73 4.43
C ARG A 263 9.85 -0.60 4.98
N TRP A 264 10.32 0.65 4.98
CA TRP A 264 9.56 1.73 5.62
C TRP A 264 9.83 3.15 5.14
N ARG A 265 11.09 3.54 4.76
CA ARG A 265 11.41 4.94 4.48
C ARG A 265 10.70 5.48 3.25
N ASN A 266 10.53 4.66 2.21
CA ASN A 266 9.80 5.05 1.01
C ASN A 266 8.33 5.31 1.32
N ALA A 267 7.69 4.44 2.12
CA ALA A 267 6.33 4.68 2.59
C ALA A 267 6.28 5.97 3.45
N ALA A 268 7.17 6.14 4.42
CA ALA A 268 7.20 7.36 5.26
C ALA A 268 7.37 8.64 4.44
N ARG A 269 8.04 8.57 3.28
CA ARG A 269 8.26 9.72 2.38
C ARG A 269 7.04 10.09 1.55
N ILE A 270 6.23 9.12 1.12
CA ILE A 270 5.10 9.37 0.21
C ILE A 270 3.76 9.58 0.92
N PHE A 271 3.65 9.20 2.19
CA PHE A 271 2.48 9.48 3.02
C PHE A 271 2.62 10.82 3.74
N PRO A 272 1.53 11.42 4.24
CA PRO A 272 1.59 12.67 4.98
C PRO A 272 2.57 12.62 6.15
N PRO A 273 3.33 13.71 6.41
CA PRO A 273 4.26 13.77 7.54
C PRO A 273 3.59 13.40 8.86
N GLY A 274 4.29 12.65 9.71
CA GLY A 274 3.77 12.20 11.01
C GLY A 274 2.83 10.99 10.94
N SER A 275 2.60 10.41 9.77
CA SER A 275 1.76 9.19 9.63
C SER A 275 2.32 7.99 10.40
N PHE A 276 3.66 7.92 10.61
CA PHE A 276 4.34 6.75 11.16
C PHE A 276 5.27 7.07 12.34
N PRO A 277 4.79 7.67 13.44
CA PRO A 277 5.65 8.17 14.53
C PRO A 277 6.50 7.08 15.20
N ARG A 278 6.03 5.82 15.26
CA ARG A 278 6.82 4.71 15.83
C ARG A 278 8.01 4.32 14.96
N CYS A 279 7.90 4.45 13.62
CA CYS A 279 9.02 4.19 12.73
C CYS A 279 10.10 5.27 12.92
N GLU A 280 9.71 6.52 13.03
CA GLU A 280 10.61 7.64 13.23
C GLU A 280 11.34 7.57 14.58
N ARG A 281 10.64 7.19 15.67
CA ARG A 281 11.25 6.96 16.99
C ARG A 281 12.29 5.84 16.95
N ARG A 282 11.94 4.68 16.43
CA ARG A 282 12.86 3.53 16.34
C ARG A 282 14.10 3.83 15.51
N SER A 283 13.96 4.61 14.43
CA SER A 283 15.08 4.99 13.58
C SER A 283 16.09 5.90 14.33
N ARG A 284 15.63 6.77 15.23
CA ARG A 284 16.49 7.63 16.07
C ARG A 284 17.21 6.82 17.16
N GLU A 285 16.56 5.82 17.74
CA GLU A 285 17.13 4.94 18.76
C GLU A 285 18.23 4.02 18.20
N THR A 286 18.16 3.67 16.92
CA THR A 286 19.13 2.79 16.25
C THR A 286 20.25 3.54 15.53
N ASP A 287 20.23 4.89 15.45
CA ASP A 287 21.31 5.70 14.86
C ASP A 287 22.31 6.13 15.95
N PRO A 288 23.47 5.47 16.09
CA PRO A 288 24.47 5.82 17.12
C PRO A 288 25.13 7.19 16.89
N ARG A 289 24.91 7.82 15.71
CA ARG A 289 25.46 9.15 15.38
C ARG A 289 24.58 10.29 15.91
N GLY A 290 23.26 10.06 16.03
CA GLY A 290 22.32 11.04 16.61
C GLY A 290 22.43 11.19 18.13
N ALA A 291 22.87 10.15 18.84
CA ALA A 291 22.99 10.16 20.29
C ALA A 291 24.16 11.03 20.84
N ARG A 292 25.14 11.40 20.00
CA ARG A 292 26.27 12.22 20.40
C ARG A 292 26.04 13.74 20.30
N ALA A 293 24.99 14.17 19.58
CA ALA A 293 24.71 15.60 19.38
C ALA A 293 23.93 16.24 20.56
N THR A 294 23.30 15.46 21.42
CA THR A 294 22.51 15.97 22.56
C THR A 294 23.24 15.94 23.90
N ALA A 295 24.48 15.43 23.95
CA ALA A 295 25.29 15.38 25.18
C ALA A 295 26.39 16.49 25.26
N ALA A 296 26.37 17.43 24.32
CA ALA A 296 27.35 18.53 24.23
C ALA A 296 26.64 19.90 24.16
N GLY A 297 25.49 20.05 24.83
CA GLY A 297 24.77 21.32 24.99
C GLY A 297 24.49 21.61 26.44
#